data_dd0bfaf5aa3fa862d7b3bc5f6f531808
#
_entry.id   dd0bfaf5aa3fa862d7b3bc5f6f531808
#
_cell.length_a   1.000
_cell.length_b   1.000
_cell.length_c   1.000
_cell.angle_alpha   90.00
_cell.angle_beta   90.00
_cell.angle_gamma   90.00
#
_symmetry.space_group_name_H-M   'P 1'
#
loop_
_entity.id
_entity.type
_entity.pdbx_description
1 polymer ?
#
loop_
_entity_poly.entity_id
_entity_poly.type
_entity_poly.pdbx_seq_one_letter_code
_entity_poly.pdbx_strand_id
1 'polypeptide(L)'
;LLHVKDLSVSFDSLDVLKKIDLDLLPGEVLALTGPNGCGKTTLLRAITGEIAPSGGSVQIERGYWPVYVRQEDVDYRGSTGNYLLGARPELLKLHEKLEAAADPLAYAEYINEYHATGGFDFEEEIALTLVDFGFESDEIHKGFNEHSQGQKRLLSIMRALLGRSKLLLLDEPTNHLDIAMTLRLEGIVNRLKRRGTGTVVVSHDRTFIDRVADRTIYLKFGQSLSVNGGYSLMLEHLESDFRSREKEAGEIDRKIRQLEAEVVRRKNWSASKESSKRCAMDKGYVGHMAAKQARRAMAVQKRTGKLIDELKERKPFVEKPLSFSLSDYTVSRRKMVSAEDISFSYETDEIISGAFMDIDTTDRVGILGQNGSGKTTFMKCLIGELEPSSGRIYRNEGVRWAYIPQNVLDFFEREMLIEEFLSTGIEEEKLRSHLANIRFRKERAMARISDLSHGELMRAALLKVIVSKAEFIFMDEPTNHLDIESLEVMDDLLGDFPGGFVFISHDRRFIASHGQRLFFIDRGVLKSFESMSRVDVRLFRQISDDISDAAREAEMRRRRSQNDWESVEKAPLEGKNEDTGN
;
A
#
# COMPACT_ATOMS: atom_id res chain seq x y z
N LEU A 1 10.30 -24.13 -5.62
CA LEU A 1 8.85 -23.99 -5.86
C LEU A 1 8.56 -23.18 -7.13
N LEU A 2 9.13 -21.96 -7.22
CA LEU A 2 9.02 -21.06 -8.37
C LEU A 2 10.40 -20.53 -8.72
N HIS A 3 10.77 -20.59 -10.01
CA HIS A 3 12.02 -20.05 -10.54
C HIS A 3 11.70 -19.16 -11.74
N VAL A 4 12.05 -17.89 -11.64
CA VAL A 4 11.95 -16.90 -12.71
C VAL A 4 13.35 -16.47 -13.08
N LYS A 5 13.73 -16.62 -14.35
CA LYS A 5 15.06 -16.30 -14.82
C LYS A 5 15.04 -15.37 -16.03
N ASP A 6 15.80 -14.27 -15.95
CA ASP A 6 15.97 -13.25 -17.00
C ASP A 6 14.63 -12.75 -17.57
N LEU A 7 13.55 -12.74 -16.76
CA LEU A 7 12.20 -12.42 -17.21
C LEU A 7 12.10 -10.98 -17.70
N SER A 8 11.68 -10.83 -18.94
CA SER A 8 11.44 -9.52 -19.57
C SER A 8 10.02 -9.48 -20.13
N VAL A 9 9.34 -8.37 -19.94
CA VAL A 9 7.99 -8.11 -20.49
C VAL A 9 7.98 -6.72 -21.09
N SER A 10 7.55 -6.64 -22.35
CA SER A 10 7.44 -5.39 -23.10
C SER A 10 6.04 -5.27 -23.69
N PHE A 11 5.47 -4.08 -23.67
CA PHE A 11 4.23 -3.71 -24.35
C PHE A 11 4.56 -2.68 -25.43
N ASP A 12 4.26 -2.99 -26.66
CA ASP A 12 4.63 -2.19 -27.85
C ASP A 12 6.13 -1.83 -27.86
N SER A 13 6.49 -0.62 -27.50
CA SER A 13 7.89 -0.15 -27.44
C SER A 13 8.39 0.11 -26.01
N LEU A 14 7.56 -0.18 -25.00
CA LEU A 14 7.90 0.07 -23.57
C LEU A 14 8.29 -1.22 -22.86
N ASP A 15 9.54 -1.30 -22.42
CA ASP A 15 10.01 -2.38 -21.57
C ASP A 15 9.57 -2.13 -20.11
N VAL A 16 8.61 -2.93 -19.65
CA VAL A 16 8.08 -2.83 -18.28
C VAL A 16 8.94 -3.61 -17.30
N LEU A 17 9.37 -4.82 -17.67
CA LEU A 17 10.28 -5.66 -16.88
C LEU A 17 11.52 -6.00 -17.69
N LYS A 18 12.71 -5.91 -17.07
CA LYS A 18 14.01 -6.13 -17.72
C LYS A 18 14.85 -7.11 -16.93
N LYS A 19 14.94 -8.34 -17.40
CA LYS A 19 15.79 -9.40 -16.81
C LYS A 19 15.58 -9.56 -15.30
N ILE A 20 14.34 -9.81 -14.91
CA ILE A 20 14.00 -10.04 -13.51
C ILE A 20 14.33 -11.50 -13.16
N ASP A 21 15.09 -11.67 -12.08
CA ASP A 21 15.37 -12.96 -11.46
C ASP A 21 14.65 -13.04 -10.12
N LEU A 22 13.95 -14.17 -9.89
CA LEU A 22 13.21 -14.42 -8.68
C LEU A 22 13.11 -15.91 -8.43
N ASP A 23 13.47 -16.32 -7.23
CA ASP A 23 13.25 -17.68 -6.72
C ASP A 23 12.34 -17.62 -5.51
N LEU A 24 11.46 -18.59 -5.35
CA LEU A 24 10.61 -18.76 -4.18
C LEU A 24 10.72 -20.17 -3.63
N LEU A 25 11.03 -20.29 -2.35
CA LEU A 25 11.12 -21.56 -1.65
C LEU A 25 9.78 -21.98 -1.05
N PRO A 26 9.55 -23.29 -0.78
CA PRO A 26 8.39 -23.73 -0.03
C PRO A 26 8.35 -23.09 1.36
N GLY A 27 7.21 -22.53 1.74
CA GLY A 27 7.05 -21.83 3.01
C GLY A 27 7.74 -20.47 3.12
N GLU A 28 8.27 -19.93 2.02
CA GLU A 28 8.83 -18.58 1.96
C GLU A 28 7.72 -17.57 1.62
N VAL A 29 7.74 -16.42 2.27
CA VAL A 29 6.93 -15.26 1.92
C VAL A 29 7.82 -14.20 1.31
N LEU A 30 7.61 -13.94 0.01
CA LEU A 30 8.32 -12.95 -0.78
C LEU A 30 7.44 -11.72 -0.97
N ALA A 31 7.84 -10.59 -0.40
CA ALA A 31 7.18 -9.31 -0.66
C ALA A 31 7.74 -8.68 -1.95
N LEU A 32 6.84 -8.15 -2.77
CA LEU A 32 7.15 -7.41 -3.98
C LEU A 32 6.64 -5.98 -3.84
N THR A 33 7.53 -5.01 -3.90
CA THR A 33 7.20 -3.60 -3.68
C THR A 33 7.89 -2.69 -4.70
N GLY A 34 7.51 -1.43 -4.75
CA GLY A 34 8.03 -0.42 -5.68
C GLY A 34 6.96 0.58 -6.11
N PRO A 35 7.32 1.62 -6.89
CA PRO A 35 6.40 2.65 -7.34
C PRO A 35 5.21 2.09 -8.11
N ASN A 36 4.11 2.86 -8.18
CA ASN A 36 2.99 2.51 -9.03
C ASN A 36 3.43 2.48 -10.50
N GLY A 37 2.92 1.49 -11.25
CA GLY A 37 3.28 1.30 -12.67
C GLY A 37 4.66 0.67 -12.93
N CYS A 38 5.44 0.26 -11.92
CA CYS A 38 6.75 -0.36 -12.12
C CYS A 38 6.70 -1.82 -12.60
N GLY A 39 5.50 -2.42 -12.75
CA GLY A 39 5.33 -3.77 -13.30
C GLY A 39 5.06 -4.88 -12.27
N LYS A 40 4.70 -4.57 -11.02
CA LYS A 40 4.39 -5.58 -9.97
C LYS A 40 3.28 -6.55 -10.43
N THR A 41 2.12 -6.04 -10.79
CA THR A 41 1.00 -6.83 -11.32
C THR A 41 1.36 -7.55 -12.62
N THR A 42 2.15 -6.92 -13.48
CA THR A 42 2.65 -7.53 -14.73
C THR A 42 3.51 -8.77 -14.43
N LEU A 43 4.37 -8.69 -13.39
CA LEU A 43 5.17 -9.84 -12.95
C LEU A 43 4.29 -10.99 -12.46
N LEU A 44 3.28 -10.70 -11.63
CA LEU A 44 2.34 -11.73 -11.17
C LEU A 44 1.58 -12.39 -12.33
N ARG A 45 1.11 -11.59 -13.30
CA ARG A 45 0.44 -12.11 -14.51
C ARG A 45 1.36 -12.92 -15.43
N ALA A 46 2.64 -12.57 -15.48
CA ALA A 46 3.62 -13.38 -16.21
C ALA A 46 3.89 -14.72 -15.50
N ILE A 47 3.91 -14.75 -14.16
CA ILE A 47 4.05 -15.97 -13.36
C ILE A 47 2.85 -16.91 -13.56
N THR A 48 1.63 -16.36 -13.67
CA THR A 48 0.41 -17.14 -13.93
C THR A 48 0.29 -17.61 -15.40
N GLY A 49 1.11 -17.07 -16.30
CA GLY A 49 1.03 -17.34 -17.74
C GLY A 49 -0.08 -16.54 -18.46
N GLU A 50 -0.72 -15.58 -17.79
CA GLU A 50 -1.70 -14.67 -18.42
C GLU A 50 -1.04 -13.71 -19.42
N ILE A 51 0.24 -13.38 -19.19
CA ILE A 51 1.05 -12.55 -20.06
C ILE A 51 2.25 -13.37 -20.48
N ALA A 52 2.44 -13.53 -21.80
CA ALA A 52 3.62 -14.18 -22.33
C ALA A 52 4.85 -13.26 -22.17
N PRO A 53 5.96 -13.73 -21.57
CA PRO A 53 7.18 -12.94 -21.47
C PRO A 53 7.79 -12.71 -22.86
N SER A 54 8.38 -11.52 -23.06
CA SER A 54 9.17 -11.20 -24.25
C SER A 54 10.57 -11.82 -24.22
N GLY A 55 11.04 -12.27 -23.03
CA GLY A 55 12.30 -12.97 -22.83
C GLY A 55 12.37 -13.62 -21.45
N GLY A 56 13.30 -14.56 -21.28
CA GLY A 56 13.46 -15.33 -20.05
C GLY A 56 12.49 -16.49 -19.90
N SER A 57 12.36 -17.02 -18.70
CA SER A 57 11.49 -18.17 -18.41
C SER A 57 10.91 -18.14 -17.00
N VAL A 58 9.72 -18.71 -16.86
CA VAL A 58 9.06 -19.00 -15.58
C VAL A 58 8.93 -20.51 -15.45
N GLN A 59 9.43 -21.07 -14.37
CA GLN A 59 9.35 -22.50 -14.08
C GLN A 59 8.70 -22.70 -12.71
N ILE A 60 7.63 -23.48 -12.68
CA ILE A 60 6.95 -23.91 -11.47
C ILE A 60 7.17 -25.41 -11.32
N GLU A 61 7.55 -25.84 -10.14
CA GLU A 61 7.83 -27.24 -9.83
C GLU A 61 6.56 -28.11 -10.04
N ARG A 62 6.75 -29.34 -10.52
CA ARG A 62 5.64 -30.24 -10.81
C ARG A 62 4.77 -30.50 -9.59
N GLY A 63 3.45 -30.40 -9.76
CA GLY A 63 2.47 -30.59 -8.67
C GLY A 63 2.11 -29.29 -7.95
N TYR A 64 2.69 -28.15 -8.34
CA TYR A 64 2.29 -26.84 -7.86
C TYR A 64 1.65 -26.03 -9.00
N TRP A 65 0.63 -25.26 -8.65
CA TRP A 65 -0.01 -24.33 -9.57
C TRP A 65 -0.23 -22.99 -8.83
N PRO A 66 -0.03 -21.86 -9.51
CA PRO A 66 -0.23 -20.56 -8.90
C PRO A 66 -1.73 -20.28 -8.73
N VAL A 67 -2.13 -19.84 -7.55
CA VAL A 67 -3.43 -19.23 -7.34
C VAL A 67 -3.24 -17.74 -7.14
N TYR A 68 -3.82 -16.97 -8.04
CA TYR A 68 -3.69 -15.52 -8.08
C TYR A 68 -4.94 -14.84 -7.54
N VAL A 69 -4.79 -14.12 -6.45
CA VAL A 69 -5.81 -13.24 -5.89
C VAL A 69 -5.54 -11.83 -6.40
N ARG A 70 -6.38 -11.40 -7.36
CA ARG A 70 -6.24 -10.11 -8.06
C ARG A 70 -6.62 -8.94 -7.14
N GLN A 71 -6.14 -7.75 -7.49
CA GLN A 71 -6.51 -6.51 -6.82
C GLN A 71 -7.97 -6.11 -7.06
N GLU A 72 -8.49 -6.44 -8.24
CA GLU A 72 -9.85 -6.06 -8.67
C GLU A 72 -10.95 -6.73 -7.84
N ASP A 73 -12.05 -6.02 -7.66
CA ASP A 73 -13.23 -6.53 -6.97
C ASP A 73 -13.86 -7.69 -7.73
N VAL A 74 -14.27 -8.70 -6.98
CA VAL A 74 -15.02 -9.84 -7.53
C VAL A 74 -16.51 -9.50 -7.48
N ASP A 75 -17.17 -9.43 -8.64
CA ASP A 75 -18.63 -9.44 -8.72
C ASP A 75 -19.11 -10.88 -8.85
N TYR A 76 -19.76 -11.39 -7.80
CA TYR A 76 -20.33 -12.74 -7.76
C TYR A 76 -21.78 -12.70 -7.28
N ARG A 77 -22.69 -13.25 -8.11
CA ARG A 77 -24.12 -13.27 -7.82
C ARG A 77 -24.54 -14.62 -7.25
N GLY A 78 -24.25 -14.85 -5.99
CA GLY A 78 -24.59 -16.08 -5.29
C GLY A 78 -24.31 -15.96 -3.80
N SER A 79 -24.54 -17.04 -3.05
CA SER A 79 -24.21 -17.09 -1.63
C SER A 79 -22.70 -17.14 -1.39
N THR A 80 -22.28 -16.71 -0.22
CA THR A 80 -20.89 -16.83 0.22
C THR A 80 -20.41 -18.28 0.22
N GLY A 81 -21.28 -19.21 0.64
CA GLY A 81 -21.00 -20.65 0.59
C GLY A 81 -20.69 -21.15 -0.81
N ASN A 82 -21.53 -20.83 -1.80
CA ASN A 82 -21.31 -21.23 -3.19
C ASN A 82 -20.06 -20.59 -3.79
N TYR A 83 -19.75 -19.32 -3.42
CA TYR A 83 -18.50 -18.68 -3.81
C TYR A 83 -17.26 -19.45 -3.33
N LEU A 84 -17.27 -19.87 -2.06
CA LEU A 84 -16.18 -20.60 -1.44
C LEU A 84 -16.10 -22.06 -1.92
N LEU A 85 -17.25 -22.71 -2.12
CA LEU A 85 -17.36 -24.05 -2.70
C LEU A 85 -16.74 -24.10 -4.10
N GLY A 86 -16.79 -22.97 -4.83
CA GLY A 86 -16.11 -22.80 -6.12
C GLY A 86 -14.58 -22.87 -6.07
N ALA A 87 -13.96 -23.00 -4.89
CA ALA A 87 -12.55 -23.38 -4.74
C ALA A 87 -12.28 -24.80 -5.25
N ARG A 88 -13.32 -25.65 -5.29
CA ARG A 88 -13.35 -27.00 -5.88
C ARG A 88 -14.51 -27.10 -6.87
N PRO A 89 -14.27 -26.76 -8.15
CA PRO A 89 -15.34 -26.67 -9.15
C PRO A 89 -16.15 -27.95 -9.33
N GLU A 90 -15.56 -29.10 -9.06
CA GLU A 90 -16.23 -30.40 -9.09
C GLU A 90 -17.31 -30.51 -8.02
N LEU A 91 -17.04 -30.05 -6.80
CA LEU A 91 -18.00 -30.05 -5.70
C LEU A 91 -19.10 -29.02 -5.91
N LEU A 92 -18.76 -27.83 -6.42
CA LEU A 92 -19.77 -26.81 -6.75
C LEU A 92 -20.77 -27.31 -7.78
N LYS A 93 -20.32 -27.97 -8.84
CA LYS A 93 -21.22 -28.56 -9.86
C LYS A 93 -22.14 -29.65 -9.30
N LEU A 94 -21.62 -30.46 -8.38
CA LEU A 94 -22.43 -31.48 -7.72
C LEU A 94 -23.48 -30.85 -6.78
N HIS A 95 -23.07 -29.82 -6.04
CA HIS A 95 -23.98 -29.06 -5.18
C HIS A 95 -25.09 -28.36 -5.98
N GLU A 96 -24.78 -27.73 -7.09
CA GLU A 96 -25.75 -27.14 -8.01
C GLU A 96 -26.75 -28.19 -8.56
N LYS A 97 -26.27 -29.42 -8.87
CA LYS A 97 -27.14 -30.52 -9.28
C LYS A 97 -28.03 -31.00 -8.16
N LEU A 98 -27.54 -31.05 -6.92
CA LEU A 98 -28.32 -31.37 -5.74
C LEU A 98 -29.47 -30.38 -5.52
N GLU A 99 -29.14 -29.07 -5.57
CA GLU A 99 -30.14 -28.00 -5.42
C GLU A 99 -31.22 -28.03 -6.53
N ALA A 100 -30.83 -28.41 -7.75
CA ALA A 100 -31.73 -28.46 -8.91
C ALA A 100 -32.51 -29.78 -9.06
N ALA A 101 -32.17 -30.81 -8.27
CA ALA A 101 -32.77 -32.16 -8.42
C ALA A 101 -34.22 -32.20 -7.94
N ALA A 102 -35.17 -32.31 -8.87
CA ALA A 102 -36.59 -32.48 -8.59
C ALA A 102 -36.98 -33.96 -8.45
N ASP A 103 -36.21 -34.90 -9.03
CA ASP A 103 -36.44 -36.34 -8.95
C ASP A 103 -35.74 -36.93 -7.72
N PRO A 104 -36.46 -37.62 -6.80
CA PRO A 104 -35.86 -38.24 -5.62
C PRO A 104 -34.77 -39.26 -5.90
N LEU A 105 -34.82 -39.98 -7.02
CA LEU A 105 -33.78 -40.95 -7.40
C LEU A 105 -32.50 -40.25 -7.83
N ALA A 106 -32.60 -39.19 -8.66
CA ALA A 106 -31.47 -38.37 -9.05
C ALA A 106 -30.84 -37.65 -7.84
N TYR A 107 -31.68 -37.16 -6.91
CA TYR A 107 -31.19 -36.57 -5.66
C TYR A 107 -30.37 -37.55 -4.82
N ALA A 108 -30.88 -38.80 -4.67
CA ALA A 108 -30.17 -39.85 -3.92
C ALA A 108 -28.83 -40.23 -4.58
N GLU A 109 -28.77 -40.23 -5.90
CA GLU A 109 -27.51 -40.47 -6.62
C GLU A 109 -26.50 -39.34 -6.40
N TYR A 110 -26.91 -38.07 -6.58
CA TYR A 110 -26.03 -36.91 -6.41
C TYR A 110 -25.54 -36.72 -4.97
N ILE A 111 -26.37 -36.97 -3.95
CA ILE A 111 -25.97 -36.87 -2.55
C ILE A 111 -24.92 -37.93 -2.19
N ASN A 112 -25.07 -39.17 -2.72
CA ASN A 112 -24.08 -40.22 -2.54
C ASN A 112 -22.76 -39.86 -3.22
N GLU A 113 -22.78 -39.29 -4.44
CA GLU A 113 -21.58 -38.83 -5.15
C GLU A 113 -20.94 -37.67 -4.40
N TYR A 114 -21.72 -36.72 -3.91
CA TYR A 114 -21.24 -35.57 -3.12
C TYR A 114 -20.57 -36.03 -1.83
N HIS A 115 -21.15 -36.97 -1.13
CA HIS A 115 -20.56 -37.58 0.06
C HIS A 115 -19.26 -38.32 -0.27
N ALA A 116 -19.26 -39.16 -1.32
CA ALA A 116 -18.12 -39.96 -1.73
C ALA A 116 -16.91 -39.07 -2.19
N THR A 117 -17.21 -37.89 -2.75
CA THR A 117 -16.20 -36.90 -3.13
C THR A 117 -15.74 -35.97 -1.97
N GLY A 118 -16.31 -36.17 -0.76
CA GLY A 118 -15.93 -35.38 0.42
C GLY A 118 -16.56 -33.99 0.44
N GLY A 119 -17.76 -33.82 -0.15
CA GLY A 119 -18.45 -32.55 -0.22
C GLY A 119 -18.82 -32.00 1.15
N PHE A 120 -19.42 -32.84 2.02
CA PHE A 120 -19.76 -32.42 3.38
C PHE A 120 -18.53 -32.07 4.24
N ASP A 121 -17.45 -32.85 4.13
CA ASP A 121 -16.19 -32.54 4.83
C ASP A 121 -15.62 -31.18 4.37
N PHE A 122 -15.81 -30.85 3.09
CA PHE A 122 -15.35 -29.57 2.55
C PHE A 122 -16.24 -28.40 2.98
N GLU A 123 -17.54 -28.58 3.13
CA GLU A 123 -18.44 -27.58 3.72
C GLU A 123 -18.06 -27.30 5.20
N GLU A 124 -17.72 -28.34 5.95
CA GLU A 124 -17.20 -28.17 7.32
C GLU A 124 -15.87 -27.40 7.31
N GLU A 125 -14.95 -27.73 6.38
CA GLU A 125 -13.68 -26.99 6.18
C GLU A 125 -13.94 -25.50 5.86
N ILE A 126 -14.93 -25.20 5.02
CA ILE A 126 -15.37 -23.83 4.69
C ILE A 126 -15.88 -23.12 5.95
N ALA A 127 -16.77 -23.75 6.71
CA ALA A 127 -17.36 -23.15 7.91
C ALA A 127 -16.28 -22.84 8.98
N LEU A 128 -15.36 -23.76 9.21
CA LEU A 128 -14.23 -23.54 10.14
C LEU A 128 -13.30 -22.43 9.65
N THR A 129 -13.06 -22.37 8.34
CA THR A 129 -12.20 -21.32 7.75
C THR A 129 -12.87 -19.95 7.83
N LEU A 130 -14.21 -19.85 7.62
CA LEU A 130 -14.96 -18.59 7.80
C LEU A 130 -14.74 -18.01 9.19
N VAL A 131 -14.89 -18.85 10.22
CA VAL A 131 -14.68 -18.47 11.61
C VAL A 131 -13.23 -18.01 11.86
N ASP A 132 -12.25 -18.75 11.33
CA ASP A 132 -10.82 -18.39 11.42
C ASP A 132 -10.51 -17.00 10.81
N PHE A 133 -11.29 -16.61 9.78
CA PHE A 133 -11.20 -15.30 9.13
C PHE A 133 -12.06 -14.24 9.82
N GLY A 134 -12.81 -14.61 10.86
CA GLY A 134 -13.62 -13.72 11.68
C GLY A 134 -14.99 -13.37 11.12
N PHE A 135 -15.51 -14.26 10.30
CA PHE A 135 -16.91 -14.23 9.88
C PHE A 135 -17.78 -15.02 10.85
N GLU A 136 -19.04 -14.68 10.94
CA GLU A 136 -20.02 -15.48 11.65
C GLU A 136 -20.41 -16.71 10.80
N SER A 137 -20.77 -17.80 11.44
CA SER A 137 -21.03 -19.06 10.72
C SER A 137 -22.27 -19.01 9.83
N ASP A 138 -23.22 -18.13 10.10
CA ASP A 138 -24.42 -17.90 9.30
C ASP A 138 -24.16 -17.04 8.05
N GLU A 139 -23.04 -16.31 8.00
CA GLU A 139 -22.64 -15.54 6.83
C GLU A 139 -22.34 -16.43 5.60
N ILE A 140 -22.25 -17.75 5.76
CA ILE A 140 -22.17 -18.72 4.66
C ILE A 140 -23.41 -18.63 3.73
N HIS A 141 -24.57 -18.29 4.28
CA HIS A 141 -25.83 -18.15 3.53
C HIS A 141 -26.06 -16.75 2.98
N LYS A 142 -25.30 -15.76 3.43
CA LYS A 142 -25.40 -14.38 3.00
C LYS A 142 -24.97 -14.22 1.54
N GLY A 143 -25.61 -13.31 0.81
CA GLY A 143 -25.19 -12.94 -0.54
C GLY A 143 -23.77 -12.38 -0.56
N PHE A 144 -22.92 -12.87 -1.47
CA PHE A 144 -21.53 -12.42 -1.56
C PHE A 144 -21.43 -10.90 -1.73
N ASN A 145 -22.33 -10.30 -2.51
CA ASN A 145 -22.32 -8.86 -2.78
C ASN A 145 -22.79 -7.99 -1.60
N GLU A 146 -23.37 -8.58 -0.57
CA GLU A 146 -23.78 -7.88 0.65
C GLU A 146 -22.61 -7.62 1.61
N HIS A 147 -21.45 -8.26 1.38
CA HIS A 147 -20.24 -8.04 2.16
C HIS A 147 -19.55 -6.73 1.78
N SER A 148 -18.87 -6.12 2.76
CA SER A 148 -17.99 -4.98 2.51
C SER A 148 -16.81 -5.35 1.60
N GLN A 149 -16.17 -4.38 0.96
CA GLN A 149 -15.01 -4.62 0.10
C GLN A 149 -13.89 -5.39 0.83
N GLY A 150 -13.59 -5.01 2.08
CA GLY A 150 -12.60 -5.73 2.89
C GLY A 150 -13.01 -7.18 3.19
N GLN A 151 -14.28 -7.43 3.49
CA GLN A 151 -14.80 -8.79 3.68
C GLN A 151 -14.73 -9.61 2.38
N LYS A 152 -15.15 -9.05 1.25
CA LYS A 152 -15.01 -9.70 -0.08
C LYS A 152 -13.56 -10.06 -0.38
N ARG A 153 -12.62 -9.19 0.00
CA ARG A 153 -11.19 -9.44 -0.15
C ARG A 153 -10.73 -10.65 0.66
N LEU A 154 -11.12 -10.72 1.93
CA LEU A 154 -10.81 -11.87 2.79
C LEU A 154 -11.44 -13.15 2.25
N LEU A 155 -12.70 -13.12 1.79
CA LEU A 155 -13.36 -14.25 1.16
C LEU A 155 -12.63 -14.73 -0.11
N SER A 156 -12.09 -13.82 -0.92
CA SER A 156 -11.30 -14.18 -2.10
C SER A 156 -9.98 -14.88 -1.72
N ILE A 157 -9.30 -14.39 -0.70
CA ILE A 157 -8.10 -15.05 -0.15
C ILE A 157 -8.47 -16.43 0.42
N MET A 158 -9.57 -16.53 1.17
CA MET A 158 -10.05 -17.78 1.74
C MET A 158 -10.37 -18.81 0.65
N ARG A 159 -11.06 -18.42 -0.42
CA ARG A 159 -11.31 -19.29 -1.58
C ARG A 159 -10.01 -19.82 -2.20
N ALA A 160 -9.01 -18.94 -2.34
CA ALA A 160 -7.69 -19.33 -2.84
C ALA A 160 -7.02 -20.41 -1.95
N LEU A 161 -7.15 -20.29 -0.63
CA LEU A 161 -6.62 -21.24 0.34
C LEU A 161 -7.32 -22.60 0.33
N LEU A 162 -8.63 -22.59 0.23
CA LEU A 162 -9.47 -23.79 0.15
C LEU A 162 -9.18 -24.62 -1.12
N GLY A 163 -8.63 -23.99 -2.17
CA GLY A 163 -8.18 -24.64 -3.40
C GLY A 163 -6.93 -25.53 -3.27
N ARG A 164 -6.36 -25.68 -2.07
CA ARG A 164 -5.18 -26.54 -1.76
C ARG A 164 -3.90 -26.22 -2.57
N SER A 165 -3.82 -25.06 -3.19
CA SER A 165 -2.57 -24.63 -3.82
C SER A 165 -1.50 -24.33 -2.76
N LYS A 166 -0.25 -24.68 -3.11
CA LYS A 166 0.93 -24.33 -2.28
C LYS A 166 1.74 -23.16 -2.85
N LEU A 167 1.26 -22.51 -3.90
CA LEU A 167 1.83 -21.30 -4.47
C LEU A 167 0.74 -20.23 -4.57
N LEU A 168 0.83 -19.23 -3.72
CA LEU A 168 -0.15 -18.15 -3.60
C LEU A 168 0.45 -16.84 -4.07
N LEU A 169 -0.27 -16.13 -4.94
CA LEU A 169 0.09 -14.80 -5.43
C LEU A 169 -0.99 -13.83 -4.98
N LEU A 170 -0.62 -12.90 -4.10
CA LEU A 170 -1.51 -11.90 -3.52
C LEU A 170 -1.17 -10.51 -4.06
N ASP A 171 -2.11 -9.86 -4.76
CA ASP A 171 -1.92 -8.51 -5.30
C ASP A 171 -2.69 -7.52 -4.44
N GLU A 172 -1.96 -6.70 -3.67
CA GLU A 172 -2.48 -5.71 -2.73
C GLU A 172 -3.54 -6.27 -1.75
N PRO A 173 -3.25 -7.35 -1.00
CA PRO A 173 -4.24 -8.02 -0.16
C PRO A 173 -4.69 -7.19 1.04
N THR A 174 -3.95 -6.16 1.41
CA THR A 174 -4.24 -5.25 2.53
C THR A 174 -5.13 -4.07 2.16
N ASN A 175 -5.37 -3.82 0.86
CA ASN A 175 -6.24 -2.73 0.43
C ASN A 175 -7.68 -2.92 0.94
N HIS A 176 -8.29 -1.85 1.42
CA HIS A 176 -9.64 -1.81 2.00
C HIS A 176 -9.82 -2.63 3.30
N LEU A 177 -8.73 -3.21 3.85
CA LEU A 177 -8.77 -3.86 5.16
C LEU A 177 -8.54 -2.82 6.26
N ASP A 178 -9.32 -2.93 7.32
CA ASP A 178 -8.99 -2.23 8.57
C ASP A 178 -7.86 -2.94 9.34
N ILE A 179 -7.42 -2.33 10.43
CA ILE A 179 -6.29 -2.85 11.22
C ILE A 179 -6.59 -4.27 11.75
N ALA A 180 -7.84 -4.53 12.19
CA ALA A 180 -8.22 -5.84 12.71
C ALA A 180 -8.16 -6.92 11.63
N MET A 181 -8.71 -6.65 10.45
CA MET A 181 -8.67 -7.54 9.29
C MET A 181 -7.23 -7.77 8.80
N THR A 182 -6.39 -6.72 8.80
CA THR A 182 -4.97 -6.84 8.43
C THR A 182 -4.21 -7.74 9.40
N LEU A 183 -4.43 -7.62 10.73
CA LEU A 183 -3.83 -8.50 11.73
C LEU A 183 -4.27 -9.98 11.56
N ARG A 184 -5.53 -10.22 11.20
CA ARG A 184 -6.02 -11.56 10.86
C ARG A 184 -5.29 -12.11 9.64
N LEU A 185 -5.15 -11.31 8.58
CA LEU A 185 -4.43 -11.70 7.36
C LEU A 185 -2.96 -12.04 7.66
N GLU A 186 -2.27 -11.27 8.51
CA GLU A 186 -0.92 -11.58 8.97
C GLU A 186 -0.84 -12.95 9.65
N GLY A 187 -1.78 -13.23 10.54
CA GLY A 187 -1.88 -14.53 11.22
C GLY A 187 -2.08 -15.68 10.23
N ILE A 188 -2.90 -15.48 9.19
CA ILE A 188 -3.18 -16.46 8.14
C ILE A 188 -1.93 -16.70 7.29
N VAL A 189 -1.29 -15.65 6.77
CA VAL A 189 -0.06 -15.77 5.96
C VAL A 189 1.03 -16.50 6.75
N ASN A 190 1.22 -16.18 8.03
CA ASN A 190 2.18 -16.86 8.89
C ASN A 190 1.83 -18.34 9.16
N ARG A 191 0.55 -18.71 9.18
CA ARG A 191 0.11 -20.12 9.25
C ARG A 191 0.41 -20.88 7.95
N LEU A 192 0.17 -20.25 6.80
CA LEU A 192 0.48 -20.81 5.48
C LEU A 192 1.96 -21.07 5.31
N LYS A 193 2.78 -20.12 5.69
CA LYS A 193 4.24 -20.24 5.73
C LYS A 193 4.67 -21.50 6.49
N ARG A 194 4.12 -21.73 7.69
CA ARG A 194 4.40 -22.93 8.49
C ARG A 194 3.91 -24.23 7.85
N ARG A 195 2.87 -24.17 6.99
CA ARG A 195 2.35 -25.30 6.22
C ARG A 195 3.12 -25.57 4.91
N GLY A 196 4.18 -24.79 4.65
CA GLY A 196 5.00 -24.94 3.45
C GLY A 196 4.43 -24.29 2.19
N THR A 197 3.41 -23.42 2.32
CA THR A 197 2.88 -22.65 1.18
C THR A 197 3.82 -21.49 0.86
N GLY A 198 4.37 -21.46 -0.35
CA GLY A 198 5.13 -20.32 -0.84
C GLY A 198 4.18 -19.19 -1.26
N THR A 199 4.45 -17.98 -0.85
CA THR A 199 3.57 -16.83 -1.10
C THR A 199 4.35 -15.66 -1.68
N VAL A 200 3.89 -15.10 -2.80
CA VAL A 200 4.34 -13.80 -3.30
C VAL A 200 3.27 -12.77 -2.97
N VAL A 201 3.65 -11.71 -2.27
CA VAL A 201 2.74 -10.65 -1.85
C VAL A 201 3.19 -9.33 -2.46
N VAL A 202 2.34 -8.70 -3.25
CA VAL A 202 2.48 -7.28 -3.61
C VAL A 202 1.74 -6.48 -2.55
N SER A 203 2.40 -5.57 -1.86
CA SER A 203 1.75 -4.68 -0.89
C SER A 203 2.50 -3.36 -0.72
N HIS A 204 1.75 -2.33 -0.34
CA HIS A 204 2.24 -1.03 0.10
C HIS A 204 2.13 -0.85 1.63
N ASP A 205 1.53 -1.81 2.35
CA ASP A 205 1.52 -1.81 3.82
C ASP A 205 2.88 -2.21 4.38
N ARG A 206 3.64 -1.20 4.80
CA ARG A 206 5.00 -1.32 5.32
C ARG A 206 5.10 -2.23 6.53
N THR A 207 4.13 -2.13 7.45
CA THR A 207 4.08 -2.95 8.67
C THR A 207 3.71 -4.40 8.37
N PHE A 208 2.78 -4.62 7.45
CA PHE A 208 2.43 -5.96 7.00
C PHE A 208 3.64 -6.67 6.39
N ILE A 209 4.37 -6.01 5.49
CA ILE A 209 5.59 -6.57 4.89
C ILE A 209 6.62 -6.93 5.98
N ASP A 210 6.86 -6.03 6.96
CA ASP A 210 7.81 -6.30 8.05
C ASP A 210 7.42 -7.52 8.91
N ARG A 211 6.12 -7.80 9.05
CA ARG A 211 5.62 -8.90 9.89
C ARG A 211 5.53 -10.25 9.20
N VAL A 212 5.42 -10.28 7.87
CA VAL A 212 5.19 -11.54 7.13
C VAL A 212 6.33 -11.95 6.21
N ALA A 213 7.05 -10.98 5.62
CA ALA A 213 8.03 -11.26 4.57
C ALA A 213 9.35 -11.82 5.12
N ASP A 214 9.86 -12.87 4.46
CA ASP A 214 11.22 -13.37 4.66
C ASP A 214 12.22 -12.62 3.80
N ARG A 215 11.76 -12.17 2.64
CA ARG A 215 12.55 -11.45 1.66
C ARG A 215 11.68 -10.44 0.93
N THR A 216 12.25 -9.28 0.62
CA THR A 216 11.57 -8.22 -0.12
C THR A 216 12.31 -7.91 -1.40
N ILE A 217 11.58 -7.84 -2.52
CA ILE A 217 12.08 -7.38 -3.82
C ILE A 217 11.50 -6.00 -4.09
N TYR A 218 12.37 -5.04 -4.29
CA TYR A 218 12.02 -3.70 -4.72
C TYR A 218 12.18 -3.57 -6.23
N LEU A 219 11.09 -3.30 -6.95
CA LEU A 219 11.07 -3.08 -8.39
C LEU A 219 11.09 -1.58 -8.70
N LYS A 220 12.04 -1.14 -9.53
CA LYS A 220 12.11 0.23 -10.02
C LYS A 220 12.70 0.27 -11.43
N PHE A 221 12.03 0.96 -12.36
CA PHE A 221 12.48 1.14 -13.75
C PHE A 221 12.82 -0.18 -14.47
N GLY A 222 12.05 -1.23 -14.20
CA GLY A 222 12.23 -2.55 -14.79
C GLY A 222 13.40 -3.36 -14.21
N GLN A 223 14.05 -2.88 -13.15
CA GLN A 223 15.11 -3.59 -12.42
C GLN A 223 14.62 -4.04 -11.04
N SER A 224 15.24 -5.05 -10.47
CA SER A 224 14.91 -5.57 -9.15
C SER A 224 16.10 -5.49 -8.19
N LEU A 225 15.83 -5.12 -6.95
CA LEU A 225 16.75 -5.23 -5.81
C LEU A 225 16.14 -6.21 -4.80
N SER A 226 16.84 -7.28 -4.48
CA SER A 226 16.39 -8.29 -3.51
C SER A 226 17.13 -8.12 -2.19
N VAL A 227 16.37 -8.04 -1.09
CA VAL A 227 16.89 -7.89 0.28
C VAL A 227 16.25 -8.95 1.18
N ASN A 228 17.04 -9.66 1.97
CA ASN A 228 16.54 -10.59 2.97
C ASN A 228 15.93 -9.79 4.14
N GLY A 229 14.66 -10.02 4.42
CA GLY A 229 13.88 -9.34 5.45
C GLY A 229 12.73 -8.51 4.90
N GLY A 230 12.06 -7.79 5.81
CA GLY A 230 10.91 -6.96 5.52
C GLY A 230 11.25 -5.59 4.93
N TYR A 231 10.26 -4.72 4.97
CA TYR A 231 10.34 -3.37 4.43
C TYR A 231 11.42 -2.50 5.10
N SER A 232 11.52 -2.56 6.42
CA SER A 232 12.47 -1.72 7.18
C SER A 232 13.92 -2.01 6.79
N LEU A 233 14.30 -3.28 6.62
CA LEU A 233 15.64 -3.66 6.15
C LEU A 233 15.88 -3.26 4.68
N MET A 234 14.84 -3.38 3.84
CA MET A 234 14.92 -2.90 2.45
C MET A 234 15.18 -1.38 2.41
N LEU A 235 14.49 -0.61 3.24
CA LEU A 235 14.67 0.85 3.31
C LEU A 235 16.09 1.22 3.74
N GLU A 236 16.64 0.56 4.77
CA GLU A 236 18.02 0.76 5.22
C GLU A 236 19.03 0.50 4.09
N HIS A 237 18.82 -0.54 3.30
CA HIS A 237 19.63 -0.85 2.12
C HIS A 237 19.54 0.25 1.04
N LEU A 238 18.32 0.71 0.73
CA LEU A 238 18.10 1.79 -0.24
C LEU A 238 18.76 3.10 0.21
N GLU A 239 18.63 3.45 1.49
CA GLU A 239 19.29 4.64 2.06
C GLU A 239 20.82 4.53 2.04
N SER A 240 21.37 3.36 2.37
CA SER A 240 22.82 3.12 2.32
C SER A 240 23.35 3.24 0.90
N ASP A 241 22.65 2.65 -0.07
CA ASP A 241 22.99 2.76 -1.49
C ASP A 241 22.88 4.22 -1.99
N PHE A 242 21.83 4.93 -1.59
CA PHE A 242 21.64 6.34 -1.90
C PHE A 242 22.81 7.20 -1.35
N ARG A 243 23.17 7.03 -0.07
CA ARG A 243 24.30 7.75 0.55
C ARG A 243 25.62 7.44 -0.14
N SER A 244 25.84 6.20 -0.57
CA SER A 244 27.03 5.80 -1.32
C SER A 244 27.09 6.46 -2.69
N ARG A 245 25.98 6.49 -3.43
CA ARG A 245 25.87 7.18 -4.73
C ARG A 245 26.02 8.69 -4.60
N GLU A 246 25.44 9.30 -3.57
CA GLU A 246 25.58 10.72 -3.29
C GLU A 246 27.03 11.10 -3.03
N LYS A 247 27.74 10.30 -2.22
CA LYS A 247 29.17 10.49 -1.94
C LYS A 247 30.00 10.38 -3.22
N GLU A 248 29.78 9.35 -4.03
CA GLU A 248 30.46 9.16 -5.31
C GLU A 248 30.17 10.33 -6.28
N ALA A 249 28.92 10.74 -6.42
CA ALA A 249 28.54 11.90 -7.23
C ALA A 249 29.22 13.17 -6.74
N GLY A 250 29.30 13.39 -5.43
CA GLY A 250 30.00 14.53 -4.83
C GLY A 250 31.51 14.52 -5.09
N GLU A 251 32.15 13.35 -5.06
CA GLU A 251 33.58 13.20 -5.41
C GLU A 251 33.83 13.49 -6.90
N ILE A 252 32.97 13.00 -7.78
CA ILE A 252 33.02 13.27 -9.22
C ILE A 252 32.85 14.78 -9.49
N ASP A 253 31.87 15.43 -8.85
CA ASP A 253 31.64 16.88 -8.99
C ASP A 253 32.83 17.70 -8.52
N ARG A 254 33.47 17.32 -7.40
CA ARG A 254 34.71 17.99 -6.94
C ARG A 254 35.83 17.86 -7.98
N LYS A 255 36.00 16.68 -8.57
CA LYS A 255 36.99 16.40 -9.59
C LYS A 255 36.73 17.18 -10.88
N ILE A 256 35.46 17.25 -11.32
CA ILE A 256 35.05 18.07 -12.48
C ILE A 256 35.38 19.54 -12.22
N ARG A 257 34.99 20.12 -11.06
CA ARG A 257 35.30 21.51 -10.70
C ARG A 257 36.80 21.80 -10.66
N GLN A 258 37.59 20.85 -10.15
CA GLN A 258 39.06 20.99 -10.13
C GLN A 258 39.62 21.04 -11.56
N LEU A 259 39.16 20.16 -12.44
CA LEU A 259 39.60 20.13 -13.85
C LEU A 259 39.14 21.39 -14.61
N GLU A 260 37.92 21.85 -14.41
CA GLU A 260 37.41 23.10 -15.00
C GLU A 260 38.22 24.31 -14.52
N ALA A 261 38.52 24.40 -13.22
CA ALA A 261 39.36 25.46 -12.66
C ALA A 261 40.80 25.43 -13.22
N GLU A 262 41.35 24.23 -13.49
CA GLU A 262 42.65 24.07 -14.12
C GLU A 262 42.64 24.55 -15.58
N VAL A 263 41.60 24.24 -16.34
CA VAL A 263 41.40 24.72 -17.72
C VAL A 263 41.34 26.26 -17.74
N VAL A 264 40.55 26.88 -16.84
CA VAL A 264 40.43 28.34 -16.73
C VAL A 264 41.77 28.98 -16.36
N ARG A 265 42.51 28.45 -15.36
CA ARG A 265 43.83 28.96 -14.98
C ARG A 265 44.83 28.92 -16.14
N ARG A 266 44.86 27.79 -16.90
CA ARG A 266 45.75 27.66 -18.07
C ARG A 266 45.34 28.57 -19.20
N LYS A 267 44.04 28.83 -19.43
CA LYS A 267 43.55 29.79 -20.43
C LYS A 267 43.96 31.21 -20.08
N ASN A 268 43.78 31.64 -18.82
CA ASN A 268 44.18 32.97 -18.36
C ASN A 268 45.70 33.19 -18.42
N TRP A 269 46.49 32.15 -18.06
CA TRP A 269 47.94 32.20 -18.15
C TRP A 269 48.41 32.31 -19.62
N SER A 270 47.79 31.63 -20.55
CA SER A 270 48.07 31.72 -21.98
C SER A 270 47.72 33.11 -22.54
N ALA A 271 46.59 33.70 -22.15
CA ALA A 271 46.19 35.05 -22.52
C ALA A 271 47.13 36.14 -21.96
N SER A 272 47.57 36.01 -20.70
CA SER A 272 48.55 36.93 -20.08
C SER A 272 49.89 36.92 -20.79
N LYS A 273 50.39 35.74 -21.23
CA LYS A 273 51.62 35.67 -22.02
C LYS A 273 51.47 36.22 -23.43
N GLU A 274 50.31 36.16 -24.02
CA GLU A 274 50.01 36.74 -25.33
C GLU A 274 49.99 38.28 -25.28
N SER A 275 49.51 38.87 -24.19
CA SER A 275 49.57 40.32 -23.94
C SER A 275 51.01 40.79 -23.73
N SER A 276 51.85 39.98 -23.07
CA SER A 276 53.29 40.29 -22.87
C SER A 276 54.12 40.26 -24.15
N LYS A 277 53.64 39.66 -25.24
CA LYS A 277 54.26 39.69 -26.59
C LYS A 277 54.35 41.05 -27.21
N ARG A 278 53.49 41.99 -26.85
CA ARG A 278 53.48 43.36 -27.43
C ARG A 278 54.67 44.18 -27.02
N CYS A 279 55.43 43.77 -25.98
CA CYS A 279 56.56 44.46 -25.42
C CYS A 279 57.92 43.81 -25.69
N ALA A 280 58.01 42.71 -26.44
CA ALA A 280 59.27 41.97 -26.65
C ALA A 280 60.07 42.46 -27.85
N MET A 281 61.45 42.67 -27.70
CA MET A 281 62.37 43.12 -28.74
C MET A 281 62.58 42.07 -29.86
N ASP A 282 62.44 40.77 -29.60
CA ASP A 282 62.55 39.66 -30.61
C ASP A 282 61.23 39.00 -30.85
N LYS A 283 60.49 39.48 -31.86
CA LYS A 283 59.15 39.05 -32.20
C LYS A 283 59.08 37.65 -32.87
N GLY A 284 60.13 37.17 -33.47
CA GLY A 284 60.18 35.93 -34.22
C GLY A 284 60.25 34.68 -33.32
N TYR A 285 61.24 34.67 -32.42
CA TYR A 285 61.49 33.59 -31.49
C TYR A 285 60.34 33.42 -30.46
N VAL A 286 59.88 34.56 -29.90
CA VAL A 286 58.79 34.60 -28.95
C VAL A 286 57.46 34.15 -29.60
N GLY A 287 57.27 34.46 -30.91
CA GLY A 287 56.11 33.99 -31.70
C GLY A 287 56.06 32.48 -31.88
N HIS A 288 57.18 31.87 -32.19
CA HIS A 288 57.26 30.41 -32.37
C HIS A 288 57.04 29.65 -31.04
N MET A 289 57.65 30.10 -29.96
CA MET A 289 57.46 29.56 -28.62
C MET A 289 56.00 29.66 -28.14
N ALA A 290 55.36 30.82 -28.38
CA ALA A 290 53.96 31.00 -28.01
C ALA A 290 53.01 30.13 -28.84
N ALA A 291 53.26 29.96 -30.16
CA ALA A 291 52.46 29.05 -30.99
C ALA A 291 52.60 27.57 -30.54
N LYS A 292 53.82 27.14 -30.18
CA LYS A 292 54.05 25.78 -29.62
C LYS A 292 53.34 25.57 -28.29
N GLN A 293 53.36 26.59 -27.41
CA GLN A 293 52.64 26.52 -26.12
C GLN A 293 51.13 26.58 -26.28
N ALA A 294 50.59 27.38 -27.22
CA ALA A 294 49.17 27.42 -27.54
C ALA A 294 48.67 26.06 -28.05
N ARG A 295 49.42 25.40 -28.96
CA ARG A 295 49.08 24.03 -29.42
C ARG A 295 49.09 23.02 -28.28
N ARG A 296 50.07 23.11 -27.35
CA ARG A 296 50.10 22.26 -26.15
C ARG A 296 48.91 22.52 -25.23
N ALA A 297 48.55 23.79 -25.02
CA ALA A 297 47.40 24.19 -24.20
C ALA A 297 46.09 23.67 -24.81
N MET A 298 45.90 23.79 -26.14
CA MET A 298 44.70 23.21 -26.82
C MET A 298 44.62 21.69 -26.72
N ALA A 299 45.77 21.00 -26.85
CA ALA A 299 45.80 19.54 -26.72
C ALA A 299 45.42 19.08 -25.30
N VAL A 300 45.90 19.78 -24.28
CA VAL A 300 45.55 19.54 -22.88
C VAL A 300 44.08 19.85 -22.63
N GLN A 301 43.57 20.98 -23.11
CA GLN A 301 42.17 21.36 -23.00
C GLN A 301 41.24 20.31 -23.62
N LYS A 302 41.59 19.79 -24.81
CA LYS A 302 40.84 18.73 -25.48
C LYS A 302 40.84 17.42 -24.67
N ARG A 303 41.99 17.06 -24.06
CA ARG A 303 42.09 15.88 -23.19
C ARG A 303 41.31 16.05 -21.90
N THR A 304 41.40 17.21 -21.26
CA THR A 304 40.65 17.53 -20.02
C THR A 304 39.14 17.59 -20.29
N GLY A 305 38.73 18.13 -21.45
CA GLY A 305 37.32 18.12 -21.87
C GLY A 305 36.78 16.70 -22.01
N LYS A 306 37.49 15.79 -22.71
CA LYS A 306 37.10 14.40 -22.80
C LYS A 306 36.98 13.72 -21.44
N LEU A 307 37.92 13.98 -20.53
CA LEU A 307 37.87 13.40 -19.17
C LEU A 307 36.70 13.94 -18.36
N ILE A 308 36.34 15.20 -18.52
CA ILE A 308 35.13 15.79 -17.90
C ILE A 308 33.88 15.13 -18.45
N ASP A 309 33.79 14.89 -19.76
CA ASP A 309 32.66 14.23 -20.39
C ASP A 309 32.53 12.78 -19.90
N GLU A 310 33.65 12.03 -19.85
CA GLU A 310 33.68 10.67 -19.27
C GLU A 310 33.25 10.63 -17.79
N LEU A 311 33.68 11.63 -16.99
CA LEU A 311 33.27 11.74 -15.60
C LEU A 311 31.78 12.10 -15.46
N LYS A 312 31.23 12.94 -16.35
CA LYS A 312 29.78 13.25 -16.38
C LYS A 312 28.95 12.03 -16.75
N GLU A 313 29.41 11.20 -17.69
CA GLU A 313 28.74 9.96 -18.05
C GLU A 313 28.76 8.91 -16.92
N ARG A 314 29.85 8.85 -16.16
CA ARG A 314 29.99 7.93 -15.00
C ARG A 314 29.29 8.42 -13.75
N LYS A 315 28.90 9.70 -13.69
CA LYS A 315 28.27 10.27 -12.51
C LYS A 315 26.93 9.58 -12.25
N PRO A 316 26.75 8.93 -11.08
CA PRO A 316 25.49 8.33 -10.74
C PRO A 316 24.40 9.39 -10.64
N PHE A 317 23.22 9.06 -11.13
CA PHE A 317 22.05 9.90 -10.94
C PHE A 317 21.64 9.80 -9.46
N VAL A 318 21.65 10.92 -8.77
CA VAL A 318 21.19 11.04 -7.38
C VAL A 318 19.96 11.92 -7.36
N GLU A 319 18.85 11.35 -6.97
CA GLU A 319 17.62 12.09 -6.79
C GLU A 319 17.74 12.93 -5.51
N LYS A 320 17.59 14.26 -5.58
CA LYS A 320 17.71 15.10 -4.39
C LYS A 320 16.58 14.77 -3.41
N PRO A 321 16.88 14.67 -2.10
CA PRO A 321 15.86 14.55 -1.09
C PRO A 321 14.92 15.77 -1.15
N LEU A 322 13.65 15.54 -0.86
CA LEU A 322 12.67 16.60 -0.77
C LEU A 322 13.04 17.46 0.43
N SER A 323 13.25 18.75 0.21
CA SER A 323 13.48 19.70 1.30
C SER A 323 12.54 20.88 1.13
N PHE A 324 11.65 21.04 2.07
CA PHE A 324 10.82 22.22 2.21
C PHE A 324 11.42 23.12 3.30
N SER A 325 11.75 24.36 2.96
CA SER A 325 12.06 25.36 3.98
C SER A 325 10.77 26.03 4.41
N LEU A 326 10.24 25.61 5.55
CA LEU A 326 9.09 26.22 6.23
C LEU A 326 9.52 27.27 7.28
N SER A 327 10.73 27.85 7.13
CA SER A 327 11.37 28.73 8.12
C SER A 327 10.52 29.94 8.56
N ASP A 328 9.60 30.39 7.71
CA ASP A 328 8.78 31.58 7.97
C ASP A 328 7.34 31.24 8.42
N TYR A 329 7.08 29.96 8.75
CA TYR A 329 5.76 29.50 9.10
C TYR A 329 5.74 28.93 10.52
N THR A 330 5.17 29.70 11.45
CA THR A 330 5.01 29.30 12.86
C THR A 330 3.54 29.26 13.23
N VAL A 331 3.15 28.24 13.97
CA VAL A 331 1.79 28.06 14.48
C VAL A 331 1.82 28.21 16.01
N SER A 332 1.00 29.11 16.54
CA SER A 332 0.84 29.27 17.99
C SER A 332 -0.22 28.29 18.52
N ARG A 333 0.05 27.70 19.68
CA ARG A 333 -0.90 26.79 20.33
C ARG A 333 -2.17 27.54 20.75
N ARG A 334 -3.30 27.13 20.21
CA ARG A 334 -4.63 27.66 20.48
C ARG A 334 -5.64 26.52 20.38
N LYS A 335 -6.80 26.65 21.05
CA LYS A 335 -7.88 25.70 20.86
C LYS A 335 -8.33 25.73 19.39
N MET A 336 -8.38 24.55 18.76
CA MET A 336 -8.89 24.37 17.40
C MET A 336 -10.35 23.92 17.42
N VAL A 337 -10.62 22.78 18.07
CA VAL A 337 -11.96 22.20 18.18
C VAL A 337 -12.16 21.66 19.60
N SER A 338 -13.35 21.87 20.17
CA SER A 338 -13.82 21.22 21.38
C SER A 338 -15.19 20.58 21.11
N ALA A 339 -15.26 19.27 21.27
CA ALA A 339 -16.47 18.47 21.10
C ALA A 339 -16.90 17.93 22.47
N GLU A 340 -18.13 18.27 22.90
CA GLU A 340 -18.67 17.92 24.21
C GLU A 340 -19.96 17.10 24.05
N ASP A 341 -19.93 15.86 24.52
CA ASP A 341 -21.07 14.93 24.56
C ASP A 341 -21.75 14.72 23.19
N ILE A 342 -20.93 14.54 22.15
CA ILE A 342 -21.40 14.47 20.77
C ILE A 342 -22.01 13.11 20.49
N SER A 343 -23.27 13.11 20.05
CA SER A 343 -23.92 11.95 19.45
C SER A 343 -24.40 12.28 18.05
N PHE A 344 -24.35 11.28 17.16
CA PHE A 344 -24.82 11.40 15.79
C PHE A 344 -25.50 10.11 15.33
N SER A 345 -26.66 10.26 14.68
CA SER A 345 -27.45 9.18 14.13
C SER A 345 -27.85 9.47 12.68
N TYR A 346 -27.82 8.47 11.82
CA TYR A 346 -28.53 8.49 10.54
C TYR A 346 -29.91 7.85 10.75
N GLU A 347 -30.96 8.64 10.60
CA GLU A 347 -32.34 8.21 10.88
C GLU A 347 -32.46 7.58 12.27
N THR A 348 -32.49 6.24 12.37
CA THR A 348 -32.62 5.48 13.62
C THR A 348 -31.30 4.87 14.12
N ASP A 349 -30.26 4.86 13.28
CA ASP A 349 -28.99 4.17 13.57
C ASP A 349 -28.02 5.13 14.25
N GLU A 350 -27.77 4.92 15.54
CA GLU A 350 -26.79 5.70 16.30
C GLU A 350 -25.37 5.26 15.90
N ILE A 351 -24.61 6.21 15.31
CA ILE A 351 -23.25 5.97 14.81
C ILE A 351 -22.21 6.41 15.84
N ILE A 352 -22.44 7.52 16.51
CA ILE A 352 -21.56 8.09 17.55
C ILE A 352 -22.41 8.39 18.78
N SER A 353 -21.92 8.00 19.95
CA SER A 353 -22.61 8.18 21.23
C SER A 353 -21.70 8.80 22.27
N GLY A 354 -22.06 9.99 22.75
CA GLY A 354 -21.43 10.67 23.88
C GLY A 354 -19.93 10.93 23.71
N ALA A 355 -19.48 11.36 22.53
CA ALA A 355 -18.06 11.57 22.26
C ALA A 355 -17.53 12.89 22.83
N PHE A 356 -16.36 12.84 23.47
CA PHE A 356 -15.62 14.00 23.98
C PHE A 356 -14.26 14.08 23.33
N MET A 357 -13.89 15.25 22.78
CA MET A 357 -12.59 15.47 22.17
C MET A 357 -12.21 16.96 22.22
N ASP A 358 -11.01 17.23 22.73
CA ASP A 358 -10.39 18.54 22.71
C ASP A 358 -9.12 18.53 21.86
N ILE A 359 -8.98 19.47 20.93
CA ILE A 359 -7.87 19.55 19.97
C ILE A 359 -7.32 20.97 19.97
N ASP A 360 -6.00 21.10 20.11
CA ASP A 360 -5.26 22.35 19.93
C ASP A 360 -4.60 22.40 18.55
N THR A 361 -4.26 23.59 18.06
CA THR A 361 -3.64 23.82 16.73
C THR A 361 -2.29 23.14 16.53
N THR A 362 -1.68 22.59 17.55
CA THR A 362 -0.40 21.86 17.49
C THR A 362 -0.54 20.36 17.74
N ASP A 363 -1.76 19.89 18.04
CA ASP A 363 -1.99 18.48 18.34
C ASP A 363 -2.00 17.64 17.05
N ARG A 364 -1.43 16.44 17.13
CA ARG A 364 -1.46 15.42 16.06
C ARG A 364 -2.29 14.24 16.53
N VAL A 365 -3.49 14.12 15.99
CA VAL A 365 -4.53 13.21 16.49
C VAL A 365 -4.93 12.19 15.44
N GLY A 366 -4.82 10.89 15.77
CA GLY A 366 -5.32 9.81 14.93
C GLY A 366 -6.70 9.33 15.40
N ILE A 367 -7.65 9.22 14.46
CA ILE A 367 -8.97 8.60 14.68
C ILE A 367 -8.98 7.24 14.02
N LEU A 368 -9.11 6.19 14.83
CA LEU A 368 -9.04 4.80 14.45
C LEU A 368 -10.37 4.10 14.68
N GLY A 369 -10.56 2.95 14.05
CA GLY A 369 -11.76 2.13 14.23
C GLY A 369 -11.96 1.19 13.05
N GLN A 370 -12.87 0.23 13.20
CA GLN A 370 -13.24 -0.68 12.12
C GLN A 370 -13.87 0.07 10.94
N ASN A 371 -13.91 -0.56 9.77
CA ASN A 371 -14.65 -0.01 8.63
C ASN A 371 -16.14 0.11 8.98
N GLY A 372 -16.76 1.26 8.65
CA GLY A 372 -18.14 1.55 9.01
C GLY A 372 -18.38 1.99 10.46
N SER A 373 -17.33 2.15 11.29
CA SER A 373 -17.49 2.57 12.70
C SER A 373 -17.83 4.06 12.89
N GLY A 374 -17.99 4.85 11.82
CA GLY A 374 -18.35 6.26 11.90
C GLY A 374 -17.18 7.25 11.93
N LYS A 375 -15.94 6.84 11.59
CA LYS A 375 -14.75 7.72 11.58
C LYS A 375 -14.94 8.97 10.73
N THR A 376 -15.30 8.80 9.46
CA THR A 376 -15.58 9.89 8.51
C THR A 376 -16.75 10.75 8.96
N THR A 377 -17.82 10.13 9.50
CA THR A 377 -18.98 10.85 10.06
C THR A 377 -18.54 11.75 11.21
N PHE A 378 -17.76 11.23 12.16
CA PHE A 378 -17.23 12.00 13.26
C PHE A 378 -16.31 13.14 12.79
N MET A 379 -15.43 12.89 11.83
CA MET A 379 -14.61 13.92 11.19
C MET A 379 -15.47 15.02 10.58
N LYS A 380 -16.52 14.67 9.84
CA LYS A 380 -17.47 15.62 9.24
C LYS A 380 -18.24 16.44 10.29
N CYS A 381 -18.57 15.85 11.43
CA CYS A 381 -19.09 16.61 12.57
C CYS A 381 -18.06 17.61 13.10
N LEU A 382 -16.79 17.21 13.27
CA LEU A 382 -15.74 18.12 13.76
C LEU A 382 -15.50 19.32 12.85
N ILE A 383 -15.54 19.13 11.52
CA ILE A 383 -15.34 20.23 10.54
C ILE A 383 -16.61 21.05 10.27
N GLY A 384 -17.79 20.57 10.65
CA GLY A 384 -19.07 21.25 10.49
C GLY A 384 -19.81 20.97 9.19
N GLU A 385 -19.43 19.90 8.47
CA GLU A 385 -20.22 19.39 7.33
C GLU A 385 -21.49 18.66 7.79
N LEU A 386 -21.47 18.09 8.99
CA LEU A 386 -22.62 17.44 9.63
C LEU A 386 -22.87 18.05 11.01
N GLU A 387 -24.13 18.32 11.31
CA GLU A 387 -24.54 18.76 12.63
C GLU A 387 -24.81 17.54 13.53
N PRO A 388 -24.28 17.51 14.76
CA PRO A 388 -24.53 16.42 15.69
C PRO A 388 -26.00 16.36 16.11
N SER A 389 -26.52 15.16 16.36
CA SER A 389 -27.89 14.95 16.87
C SER A 389 -28.04 15.46 18.30
N SER A 390 -26.96 15.42 19.10
CA SER A 390 -26.88 16.00 20.44
C SER A 390 -25.44 16.40 20.76
N GLY A 391 -25.27 17.21 21.81
CA GLY A 391 -24.00 17.77 22.25
C GLY A 391 -23.66 19.10 21.58
N ARG A 392 -22.41 19.55 21.73
CA ARG A 392 -21.93 20.84 21.19
C ARG A 392 -20.53 20.74 20.66
N ILE A 393 -20.27 21.36 19.51
CA ILE A 393 -18.94 21.49 18.94
C ILE A 393 -18.59 22.96 18.83
N TYR A 394 -17.54 23.36 19.53
CA TYR A 394 -16.91 24.66 19.36
C TYR A 394 -15.78 24.55 18.32
N ARG A 395 -15.77 25.45 17.34
CA ARG A 395 -14.73 25.58 16.29
C ARG A 395 -14.15 26.99 16.37
N ASN A 396 -12.83 27.08 16.31
CA ASN A 396 -12.16 28.39 16.35
C ASN A 396 -12.09 28.99 14.93
N GLU A 397 -12.93 29.95 14.63
CA GLU A 397 -12.99 30.63 13.34
C GLU A 397 -11.72 31.43 13.01
N GLY A 398 -10.91 31.79 14.02
CA GLY A 398 -9.65 32.50 13.83
C GLY A 398 -8.47 31.61 13.40
N VAL A 399 -8.67 30.31 13.21
CA VAL A 399 -7.65 29.36 12.74
C VAL A 399 -7.90 29.01 11.27
N ARG A 400 -6.89 29.18 10.44
CA ARG A 400 -6.95 28.71 9.05
C ARG A 400 -6.71 27.21 9.00
N TRP A 401 -7.65 26.47 8.51
CA TRP A 401 -7.55 25.02 8.39
C TRP A 401 -7.93 24.53 6.98
N ALA A 402 -7.53 23.32 6.67
CA ALA A 402 -7.86 22.65 5.42
C ALA A 402 -8.40 21.24 5.72
N TYR A 403 -9.30 20.75 4.86
CA TYR A 403 -9.79 19.38 4.90
C TYR A 403 -9.42 18.67 3.61
N ILE A 404 -8.64 17.62 3.69
CA ILE A 404 -8.32 16.73 2.57
C ILE A 404 -9.25 15.52 2.67
N PRO A 405 -10.25 15.41 1.78
CA PRO A 405 -11.21 14.31 1.80
C PRO A 405 -10.59 12.99 1.29
N GLN A 406 -11.27 11.88 1.52
CA GLN A 406 -10.86 10.55 1.03
C GLN A 406 -10.67 10.53 -0.49
N ASN A 407 -11.58 11.15 -1.25
CA ASN A 407 -11.35 11.43 -2.67
C ASN A 407 -10.60 12.76 -2.81
N VAL A 408 -9.28 12.69 -2.95
CA VAL A 408 -8.42 13.90 -2.99
C VAL A 408 -8.73 14.81 -4.17
N LEU A 409 -9.36 14.32 -5.25
CA LEU A 409 -9.79 15.16 -6.37
C LEU A 409 -10.76 16.26 -5.92
N ASP A 410 -11.62 15.98 -4.95
CA ASP A 410 -12.63 16.93 -4.46
C ASP A 410 -12.01 18.10 -3.67
N PHE A 411 -10.72 18.02 -3.35
CA PHE A 411 -9.97 19.11 -2.70
C PHE A 411 -9.58 20.23 -3.65
N PHE A 412 -9.61 19.99 -4.97
CA PHE A 412 -9.18 20.93 -5.99
C PHE A 412 -10.39 21.57 -6.69
N GLU A 413 -10.28 22.86 -6.97
CA GLU A 413 -11.35 23.65 -7.59
C GLU A 413 -11.13 23.91 -9.08
N ARG A 414 -9.86 23.82 -9.55
CA ARG A 414 -9.46 24.13 -10.92
C ARG A 414 -9.13 22.85 -11.69
N GLU A 415 -9.15 22.96 -13.01
CA GLU A 415 -8.79 21.83 -13.88
C GLU A 415 -7.28 21.63 -14.00
N MET A 416 -6.53 22.73 -14.02
CA MET A 416 -5.07 22.71 -14.21
C MET A 416 -4.33 22.92 -12.90
N LEU A 417 -3.32 22.10 -12.66
CA LEU A 417 -2.52 22.13 -11.42
C LEU A 417 -1.91 23.52 -11.16
N ILE A 418 -1.34 24.16 -12.17
CA ILE A 418 -0.71 25.46 -12.02
C ILE A 418 -1.72 26.57 -11.68
N GLU A 419 -2.90 26.53 -12.27
CA GLU A 419 -3.97 27.52 -12.02
C GLU A 419 -4.49 27.42 -10.59
N GLU A 420 -4.59 26.18 -10.07
CA GLU A 420 -4.98 25.89 -8.69
C GLU A 420 -4.06 26.61 -7.70
N PHE A 421 -2.77 26.53 -7.92
CA PHE A 421 -1.80 27.18 -7.04
C PHE A 421 -1.70 28.70 -7.23
N LEU A 422 -1.80 29.19 -8.46
CA LEU A 422 -1.78 30.65 -8.70
C LEU A 422 -2.98 31.33 -8.06
N SER A 423 -4.12 30.64 -7.89
CA SER A 423 -5.29 31.16 -7.19
C SER A 423 -5.01 31.45 -5.70
N THR A 424 -3.99 30.82 -5.10
CA THR A 424 -3.56 31.11 -3.71
C THR A 424 -2.76 32.40 -3.55
N GLY A 425 -2.40 33.08 -4.66
CA GLY A 425 -1.61 34.31 -4.65
C GLY A 425 -0.09 34.12 -4.55
N ILE A 426 0.41 32.88 -4.73
CA ILE A 426 1.85 32.62 -4.77
C ILE A 426 2.48 33.14 -6.07
N GLU A 427 3.69 33.68 -5.99
CA GLU A 427 4.47 34.06 -7.18
C GLU A 427 4.86 32.82 -7.99
N GLU A 428 4.70 32.88 -9.32
CA GLU A 428 4.93 31.74 -10.23
C GLU A 428 6.34 31.14 -10.10
N GLU A 429 7.37 31.97 -9.91
CA GLU A 429 8.76 31.48 -9.76
C GLU A 429 8.95 30.64 -8.49
N LYS A 430 8.38 31.08 -7.36
CA LYS A 430 8.37 30.33 -6.10
C LYS A 430 7.55 29.05 -6.23
N LEU A 431 6.39 29.13 -6.88
CA LEU A 431 5.56 27.97 -7.14
C LEU A 431 6.30 26.90 -7.94
N ARG A 432 6.98 27.28 -9.03
CA ARG A 432 7.76 26.34 -9.84
C ARG A 432 8.86 25.66 -9.03
N SER A 433 9.50 26.38 -8.10
CA SER A 433 10.46 25.80 -7.16
C SER A 433 9.81 24.80 -6.22
N HIS A 434 8.66 25.14 -5.64
CA HIS A 434 7.91 24.24 -4.74
C HIS A 434 7.40 22.97 -5.46
N LEU A 435 6.84 23.13 -6.66
CA LEU A 435 6.41 22.02 -7.49
C LEU A 435 7.58 21.09 -7.85
N ALA A 436 8.75 21.66 -8.18
CA ALA A 436 9.94 20.85 -8.45
C ALA A 436 10.41 20.05 -7.22
N ASN A 437 10.26 20.62 -6.01
CA ASN A 437 10.59 19.93 -4.76
C ASN A 437 9.68 18.73 -4.47
N ILE A 438 8.41 18.77 -4.88
CA ILE A 438 7.49 17.62 -4.79
C ILE A 438 7.44 16.76 -6.06
N ARG A 439 8.48 16.85 -6.91
CA ARG A 439 8.70 16.07 -8.13
C ARG A 439 7.75 16.38 -9.31
N PHE A 440 7.07 17.53 -9.30
CA PHE A 440 6.34 18.05 -10.47
C PHE A 440 7.29 18.92 -11.32
N ARG A 441 7.92 18.30 -12.31
CA ARG A 441 8.88 19.00 -13.19
C ARG A 441 8.32 19.21 -14.59
N LYS A 442 8.67 20.32 -15.22
CA LYS A 442 8.36 20.66 -16.62
C LYS A 442 6.88 20.44 -16.96
N GLU A 443 6.61 19.51 -17.87
CA GLU A 443 5.27 19.19 -18.39
C GLU A 443 4.31 18.72 -17.29
N ARG A 444 4.82 18.00 -16.28
CA ARG A 444 3.99 17.51 -15.18
C ARG A 444 3.45 18.62 -14.28
N ALA A 445 4.15 19.77 -14.18
CA ALA A 445 3.64 20.95 -13.49
C ALA A 445 2.44 21.62 -14.22
N MET A 446 2.29 21.35 -15.51
CA MET A 446 1.20 21.84 -16.36
C MET A 446 0.11 20.79 -16.59
N ALA A 447 0.13 19.67 -15.88
CA ALA A 447 -0.83 18.60 -16.06
C ALA A 447 -2.24 19.01 -15.58
N ARG A 448 -3.25 18.37 -16.14
CA ARG A 448 -4.61 18.40 -15.58
C ARG A 448 -4.62 17.63 -14.27
N ILE A 449 -5.38 18.11 -13.31
CA ILE A 449 -5.51 17.47 -12.00
C ILE A 449 -6.09 16.06 -12.15
N SER A 450 -7.02 15.87 -13.09
CA SER A 450 -7.60 14.55 -13.41
C SER A 450 -6.59 13.51 -13.93
N ASP A 451 -5.46 13.96 -14.48
CA ASP A 451 -4.44 13.08 -15.07
C ASP A 451 -3.34 12.71 -14.07
N LEU A 452 -3.45 13.21 -12.84
CA LEU A 452 -2.50 12.92 -11.77
C LEU A 452 -2.82 11.57 -11.11
N SER A 453 -1.76 10.82 -10.80
CA SER A 453 -1.90 9.64 -9.93
C SER A 453 -2.32 10.05 -8.52
N HIS A 454 -2.91 9.13 -7.75
CA HIS A 454 -3.36 9.42 -6.39
C HIS A 454 -2.21 9.95 -5.49
N GLY A 455 -1.01 9.39 -5.62
CA GLY A 455 0.18 9.89 -4.90
C GLY A 455 0.61 11.30 -5.34
N GLU A 456 0.47 11.64 -6.62
CA GLU A 456 0.71 13.01 -7.10
C GLU A 456 -0.35 13.97 -6.57
N LEU A 457 -1.63 13.57 -6.58
CA LEU A 457 -2.73 14.37 -6.03
C LEU A 457 -2.50 14.67 -4.54
N MET A 458 -2.12 13.68 -3.75
CA MET A 458 -1.86 13.87 -2.31
C MET A 458 -0.69 14.84 -2.08
N ARG A 459 0.42 14.71 -2.82
CA ARG A 459 1.54 15.65 -2.74
C ARG A 459 1.14 17.06 -3.13
N ALA A 460 0.33 17.22 -4.17
CA ALA A 460 -0.21 18.50 -4.59
C ALA A 460 -1.15 19.09 -3.51
N ALA A 461 -2.02 18.29 -2.90
CA ALA A 461 -2.92 18.72 -1.84
C ALA A 461 -2.14 19.24 -0.62
N LEU A 462 -1.13 18.50 -0.16
CA LEU A 462 -0.27 18.94 0.94
C LEU A 462 0.49 20.22 0.60
N LEU A 463 1.01 20.35 -0.63
CA LEU A 463 1.63 21.61 -1.06
C LEU A 463 0.63 22.77 -1.05
N LYS A 464 -0.61 22.57 -1.54
CA LYS A 464 -1.68 23.59 -1.51
C LYS A 464 -1.93 24.06 -0.08
N VAL A 465 -2.03 23.13 0.88
CA VAL A 465 -2.17 23.42 2.32
C VAL A 465 -1.03 24.29 2.83
N ILE A 466 0.21 23.93 2.52
CA ILE A 466 1.41 24.66 2.94
C ILE A 466 1.43 26.08 2.34
N VAL A 467 1.18 26.20 1.04
CA VAL A 467 1.17 27.48 0.32
C VAL A 467 0.05 28.40 0.81
N SER A 468 -1.11 27.84 1.14
CA SER A 468 -2.25 28.57 1.72
C SER A 468 -2.04 28.98 3.18
N LYS A 469 -0.91 28.57 3.80
CA LYS A 469 -0.58 28.81 5.21
C LYS A 469 -1.69 28.35 6.15
N ALA A 470 -2.23 27.17 5.93
CA ALA A 470 -3.21 26.57 6.83
C ALA A 470 -2.52 26.13 8.13
N GLU A 471 -3.04 26.54 9.27
CA GLU A 471 -2.47 26.26 10.60
C GLU A 471 -2.86 24.88 11.13
N PHE A 472 -3.88 24.24 10.52
CA PHE A 472 -4.38 22.93 10.91
C PHE A 472 -4.90 22.13 9.71
N ILE A 473 -4.79 20.81 9.75
CA ILE A 473 -5.22 19.93 8.65
C ILE A 473 -6.14 18.85 9.20
N PHE A 474 -7.25 18.59 8.51
CA PHE A 474 -8.05 17.37 8.66
C PHE A 474 -7.82 16.50 7.43
N MET A 475 -7.56 15.20 7.62
CA MET A 475 -7.26 14.25 6.54
C MET A 475 -8.05 12.96 6.72
N ASP A 476 -8.82 12.60 5.70
CA ASP A 476 -9.58 11.34 5.68
C ASP A 476 -8.89 10.31 4.79
N GLU A 477 -8.33 9.26 5.38
CA GLU A 477 -7.59 8.17 4.74
C GLU A 477 -6.48 8.65 3.76
N PRO A 478 -5.56 9.55 4.19
CA PRO A 478 -4.57 10.15 3.29
C PRO A 478 -3.53 9.16 2.76
N THR A 479 -3.42 7.98 3.37
CA THR A 479 -2.46 6.93 3.02
C THR A 479 -2.98 5.94 2.00
N ASN A 480 -4.28 5.94 1.70
CA ASN A 480 -4.89 4.98 0.79
C ASN A 480 -4.39 5.16 -0.65
N HIS A 481 -4.15 4.04 -1.34
CA HIS A 481 -3.70 4.01 -2.75
C HIS A 481 -2.36 4.71 -3.03
N LEU A 482 -1.61 5.09 -1.99
CA LEU A 482 -0.28 5.64 -2.13
C LEU A 482 0.74 4.52 -2.30
N ASP A 483 1.67 4.70 -3.23
CA ASP A 483 2.85 3.87 -3.28
C ASP A 483 3.85 4.28 -2.18
N ILE A 484 4.80 3.40 -1.93
CA ILE A 484 5.77 3.58 -0.86
C ILE A 484 6.55 4.91 -0.98
N GLU A 485 6.94 5.30 -2.20
CA GLU A 485 7.66 6.56 -2.42
C GLU A 485 6.78 7.78 -2.08
N SER A 486 5.49 7.73 -2.40
CA SER A 486 4.53 8.79 -2.05
C SER A 486 4.26 8.85 -0.55
N LEU A 487 4.21 7.69 0.13
CA LEU A 487 4.09 7.61 1.59
C LEU A 487 5.29 8.23 2.29
N GLU A 488 6.52 7.97 1.83
CA GLU A 488 7.74 8.56 2.41
C GLU A 488 7.75 10.08 2.24
N VAL A 489 7.39 10.57 1.05
CA VAL A 489 7.28 12.01 0.78
C VAL A 489 6.24 12.67 1.68
N MET A 490 5.11 12.02 1.89
CA MET A 490 4.06 12.52 2.78
C MET A 490 4.52 12.53 4.23
N ASP A 491 5.21 11.47 4.69
CA ASP A 491 5.79 11.39 6.03
C ASP A 491 6.77 12.56 6.28
N ASP A 492 7.64 12.87 5.31
CA ASP A 492 8.59 14.00 5.38
C ASP A 492 7.86 15.35 5.45
N LEU A 493 6.89 15.59 4.55
CA LEU A 493 6.13 16.85 4.49
C LEU A 493 5.33 17.11 5.78
N LEU A 494 4.69 16.07 6.34
CA LEU A 494 3.93 16.18 7.58
C LEU A 494 4.84 16.22 8.82
N GLY A 495 6.03 15.62 8.74
CA GLY A 495 7.06 15.72 9.75
C GLY A 495 7.50 17.18 9.96
N ASP A 496 7.74 17.89 8.86
CA ASP A 496 8.18 19.28 8.83
C ASP A 496 7.04 20.30 9.04
N PHE A 497 5.77 19.87 8.94
CA PHE A 497 4.62 20.75 9.10
C PHE A 497 4.52 21.27 10.55
N PRO A 498 4.53 22.60 10.78
CA PRO A 498 4.58 23.19 12.12
C PRO A 498 3.24 23.20 12.86
N GLY A 499 2.14 22.97 12.14
CA GLY A 499 0.79 22.89 12.68
C GLY A 499 0.41 21.48 13.12
N GLY A 500 -0.77 21.40 13.77
CA GLY A 500 -1.38 20.12 14.10
C GLY A 500 -2.25 19.58 12.98
N PHE A 501 -2.66 18.34 13.15
CA PHE A 501 -3.61 17.72 12.24
C PHE A 501 -4.39 16.58 12.90
N VAL A 502 -5.60 16.34 12.39
CA VAL A 502 -6.40 15.15 12.66
C VAL A 502 -6.40 14.28 11.42
N PHE A 503 -6.19 12.99 11.59
CA PHE A 503 -6.21 12.04 10.48
C PHE A 503 -6.97 10.77 10.82
N ILE A 504 -7.60 10.20 9.80
CA ILE A 504 -8.11 8.83 9.79
C ILE A 504 -7.14 8.03 8.93
N SER A 505 -6.62 6.92 9.43
CA SER A 505 -5.75 6.04 8.62
C SER A 505 -5.76 4.62 9.15
N HIS A 506 -5.50 3.67 8.26
CA HIS A 506 -5.22 2.26 8.56
C HIS A 506 -3.74 1.90 8.44
N ASP A 507 -2.88 2.81 7.97
CA ASP A 507 -1.42 2.62 7.93
C ASP A 507 -0.83 2.75 9.34
N ARG A 508 -0.46 1.62 9.93
CA ARG A 508 0.07 1.54 11.31
C ARG A 508 1.40 2.27 11.48
N ARG A 509 2.24 2.31 10.44
CA ARG A 509 3.51 3.05 10.48
C ARG A 509 3.27 4.56 10.48
N PHE A 510 2.36 5.03 9.63
CA PHE A 510 1.94 6.42 9.60
C PHE A 510 1.33 6.86 10.95
N ILE A 511 0.44 6.02 11.51
CA ILE A 511 -0.17 6.28 12.82
C ILE A 511 0.91 6.37 13.92
N ALA A 512 1.89 5.43 13.91
CA ALA A 512 2.97 5.41 14.90
C ALA A 512 3.92 6.60 14.77
N SER A 513 4.18 7.08 13.55
CA SER A 513 5.08 8.22 13.29
C SER A 513 4.44 9.57 13.64
N HIS A 514 3.14 9.73 13.40
CA HIS A 514 2.48 11.03 13.48
C HIS A 514 1.44 11.15 14.60
N GLY A 515 0.85 10.05 15.06
CA GLY A 515 -0.19 10.08 16.09
C GLY A 515 0.37 10.28 17.50
N GLN A 516 0.26 11.49 18.03
CA GLN A 516 0.61 11.80 19.43
C GLN A 516 -0.50 11.41 20.39
N ARG A 517 -1.76 11.53 19.94
CA ARG A 517 -2.97 11.12 20.65
C ARG A 517 -3.80 10.26 19.71
N LEU A 518 -4.27 9.12 20.18
CA LEU A 518 -5.04 8.18 19.38
C LEU A 518 -6.42 7.99 19.99
N PHE A 519 -7.45 8.04 19.17
CA PHE A 519 -8.82 7.76 19.54
C PHE A 519 -9.33 6.59 18.69
N PHE A 520 -9.98 5.64 19.34
CA PHE A 520 -10.56 4.48 18.68
C PHE A 520 -12.09 4.51 18.85
N ILE A 521 -12.80 4.46 17.73
CA ILE A 521 -14.26 4.34 17.71
C ILE A 521 -14.62 2.85 17.75
N ASP A 522 -15.25 2.44 18.85
CA ASP A 522 -15.71 1.08 19.09
C ASP A 522 -17.20 1.08 19.39
N ARG A 523 -18.02 0.59 18.47
CA ARG A 523 -19.49 0.55 18.58
C ARG A 523 -20.08 1.92 18.96
N GLY A 524 -19.67 2.97 18.28
CA GLY A 524 -20.12 4.34 18.49
C GLY A 524 -19.44 5.08 19.65
N VAL A 525 -18.68 4.41 20.51
CA VAL A 525 -18.01 5.02 21.67
C VAL A 525 -16.57 5.37 21.34
N LEU A 526 -16.18 6.63 21.63
CA LEU A 526 -14.82 7.12 21.44
C LEU A 526 -13.94 6.79 22.66
N LYS A 527 -12.84 6.05 22.43
CA LYS A 527 -11.88 5.63 23.47
C LYS A 527 -10.49 6.18 23.13
N SER A 528 -9.79 6.77 24.12
CA SER A 528 -8.44 7.28 23.93
C SER A 528 -7.36 6.23 24.21
N PHE A 529 -6.26 6.27 23.44
CA PHE A 529 -5.08 5.43 23.60
C PHE A 529 -3.80 6.26 23.51
N GLU A 530 -2.78 5.84 24.25
CA GLU A 530 -1.49 6.54 24.31
C GLU A 530 -0.50 6.10 23.20
N SER A 531 -0.73 4.94 22.59
CA SER A 531 0.18 4.41 21.57
C SER A 531 -0.48 3.38 20.67
N MET A 532 0.04 3.21 19.45
CA MET A 532 -0.42 2.20 18.49
C MET A 532 -0.23 0.78 19.01
N SER A 533 0.83 0.49 19.76
CA SER A 533 1.07 -0.85 20.32
C SER A 533 -0.05 -1.30 21.27
N ARG A 534 -0.65 -0.38 22.03
CA ARG A 534 -1.82 -0.70 22.89
C ARG A 534 -3.08 -0.99 22.08
N VAL A 535 -3.25 -0.30 20.94
CA VAL A 535 -4.35 -0.57 20.01
C VAL A 535 -4.17 -1.96 19.39
N ASP A 536 -3.00 -2.28 18.89
CA ASP A 536 -2.68 -3.60 18.29
C ASP A 536 -2.93 -4.74 19.29
N VAL A 537 -2.46 -4.62 20.54
CA VAL A 537 -2.64 -5.65 21.56
C VAL A 537 -4.13 -5.87 21.88
N ARG A 538 -4.91 -4.79 21.97
CA ARG A 538 -6.35 -4.91 22.24
C ARG A 538 -7.08 -5.59 21.09
N LEU A 539 -6.82 -5.19 19.86
CA LEU A 539 -7.41 -5.80 18.66
C LEU A 539 -7.00 -7.27 18.53
N PHE A 540 -5.74 -7.60 18.84
CA PHE A 540 -5.27 -8.99 18.82
C PHE A 540 -5.95 -9.85 19.89
N ARG A 541 -6.17 -9.34 21.11
CA ARG A 541 -6.93 -10.05 22.15
C ARG A 541 -8.37 -10.28 21.72
N GLN A 542 -9.04 -9.28 21.21
CA GLN A 542 -10.41 -9.40 20.71
C GLN A 542 -10.52 -10.46 19.60
N ILE A 543 -9.59 -10.46 18.63
CA ILE A 543 -9.50 -11.47 17.57
C ILE A 543 -9.26 -12.87 18.14
N SER A 544 -8.36 -12.99 19.14
CA SER A 544 -8.07 -14.27 19.80
C SER A 544 -9.26 -14.81 20.58
N ASP A 545 -10.00 -13.94 21.26
CA ASP A 545 -11.20 -14.30 22.01
C ASP A 545 -12.33 -14.73 21.04
N ASP A 546 -12.57 -13.99 19.98
CA ASP A 546 -13.55 -14.31 18.93
C ASP A 546 -13.26 -15.70 18.30
N ILE A 547 -11.99 -15.98 17.95
CA ILE A 547 -11.57 -17.27 17.39
C ILE A 547 -11.75 -18.41 18.40
N SER A 548 -11.43 -18.17 19.67
CA SER A 548 -11.56 -19.21 20.70
C SER A 548 -13.01 -19.56 21.00
N ASP A 549 -13.89 -18.57 21.01
CA ASP A 549 -15.33 -18.77 21.25
C ASP A 549 -16.01 -19.46 20.06
N ALA A 550 -15.68 -19.06 18.85
CA ALA A 550 -16.16 -19.68 17.64
C ALA A 550 -15.67 -21.14 17.46
N ALA A 551 -14.41 -21.42 17.82
CA ALA A 551 -13.88 -22.79 17.84
C ALA A 551 -14.61 -23.67 18.88
N ARG A 552 -14.96 -23.12 20.06
CA ARG A 552 -15.77 -23.79 21.07
C ARG A 552 -17.19 -24.08 20.58
N GLU A 553 -17.81 -23.13 19.90
CA GLU A 553 -19.14 -23.32 19.31
C GLU A 553 -19.14 -24.38 18.22
N ALA A 554 -18.15 -24.36 17.32
CA ALA A 554 -17.98 -25.38 16.28
C ALA A 554 -17.79 -26.78 16.87
N GLU A 555 -16.98 -26.91 17.94
CA GLU A 555 -16.81 -28.17 18.67
C GLU A 555 -18.08 -28.63 19.37
N MET A 556 -18.88 -27.72 19.95
CA MET A 556 -20.17 -28.06 20.55
C MET A 556 -21.19 -28.51 19.49
N ARG A 557 -21.22 -27.89 18.31
CA ARG A 557 -22.07 -28.35 17.18
C ARG A 557 -21.65 -29.74 16.71
N ARG A 558 -20.35 -29.98 16.56
CA ARG A 558 -19.81 -31.32 16.20
C ARG A 558 -20.21 -32.40 17.19
N ARG A 559 -20.14 -32.12 18.48
CA ARG A 559 -20.58 -33.06 19.53
C ARG A 559 -22.10 -33.28 19.51
N ARG A 560 -22.90 -32.26 19.17
CA ARG A 560 -24.37 -32.42 19.01
C ARG A 560 -24.71 -33.28 17.81
N SER A 561 -24.08 -33.02 16.64
CA SER A 561 -24.35 -33.84 15.44
C SER A 561 -23.90 -35.30 15.64
N GLN A 562 -22.77 -35.58 16.30
CA GLN A 562 -22.34 -36.92 16.62
C GLN A 562 -23.32 -37.64 17.57
N ASN A 563 -23.84 -36.97 18.59
CA ASN A 563 -24.84 -37.52 19.50
C ASN A 563 -26.16 -37.78 18.80
N ASP A 564 -26.59 -36.95 17.85
CA ASP A 564 -27.79 -37.16 17.06
C ASP A 564 -27.64 -38.37 16.13
N TRP A 565 -26.48 -38.60 15.52
CA TRP A 565 -26.21 -39.82 14.74
C TRP A 565 -26.17 -41.08 15.61
N GLU A 566 -25.57 -41.06 16.78
CA GLU A 566 -25.59 -42.20 17.73
C GLU A 566 -27.01 -42.50 18.26
N SER A 567 -27.88 -41.50 18.31
CA SER A 567 -29.29 -41.71 18.69
C SER A 567 -30.12 -42.33 17.58
N VAL A 568 -29.79 -42.04 16.30
CA VAL A 568 -30.44 -42.65 15.13
C VAL A 568 -30.00 -44.10 14.91
N GLU A 569 -28.69 -44.41 15.13
CA GLU A 569 -28.19 -45.80 15.06
C GLU A 569 -28.72 -46.72 16.18
N LYS A 570 -29.07 -46.14 17.32
CA LYS A 570 -29.61 -46.90 18.49
C LYS A 570 -31.11 -46.99 18.52
N ALA A 571 -31.85 -46.45 17.54
CA ALA A 571 -33.30 -46.66 17.47
C ALA A 571 -33.60 -48.12 17.10
N PRO A 572 -34.30 -48.89 17.95
CA PRO A 572 -34.60 -50.28 17.65
C PRO A 572 -35.53 -50.34 16.44
N LEU A 573 -35.15 -51.16 15.45
CA LEU A 573 -36.04 -51.61 14.39
C LEU A 573 -37.19 -52.43 15.06
N GLU A 574 -38.26 -51.76 15.49
CA GLU A 574 -39.48 -52.45 15.90
C GLU A 574 -40.06 -53.12 14.65
N GLY A 575 -39.81 -54.41 14.57
CA GLY A 575 -40.38 -55.30 13.57
C GLY A 575 -41.90 -55.33 13.68
N LYS A 576 -42.59 -54.99 12.62
CA LYS A 576 -43.98 -55.37 12.41
C LYS A 576 -44.03 -56.88 12.30
N ASN A 577 -44.41 -57.58 13.41
CA ASN A 577 -44.93 -58.91 13.35
C ASN A 577 -46.40 -58.80 12.84
N GLU A 578 -46.63 -59.14 11.61
CA GLU A 578 -47.95 -59.50 11.13
C GLU A 578 -48.28 -60.85 11.72
N ASP A 579 -49.25 -60.85 12.63
CA ASP A 579 -49.89 -62.03 13.16
C ASP A 579 -50.97 -62.51 12.14
N THR A 580 -50.61 -63.53 11.36
CA THR A 580 -51.59 -64.32 10.60
C THR A 580 -51.93 -65.55 11.40
N GLY A 581 -53.17 -65.62 11.88
CA GLY A 581 -53.61 -66.85 12.49
C GLY A 581 -55.13 -66.89 12.92
N ASN A 582 -55.94 -67.49 12.08
CA ASN A 582 -57.32 -67.97 12.22
C ASN A 582 -58.46 -66.99 12.11
#